data_52f2ee44fa2b138a6d4ee3ce3237ece0
#
_entry.id   52f2ee44fa2b138a6d4ee3ce3237ece0
#
_cell.length_a   1.000
_cell.length_b   1.000
_cell.length_c   1.000
_cell.angle_alpha   90.00
_cell.angle_beta   90.00
_cell.angle_gamma   90.00
#
_symmetry.space_group_name_H-M   'P 1'
#
loop_
_entity.id
_entity.type
_entity.pdbx_description
1 polymer ?
#
loop_
_entity_poly.entity_id
_entity_poly.type
_entity_poly.pdbx_seq_one_letter_code
_entity_poly.pdbx_strand_id
1 'polypeptide(L)'
;MRILVNGTSIRHLAFSLEALIERRDIQLHMITEEPEIGLSQSLQPGSRLDAHPILKILARHLPRDASENTFIRGSWISRALGIEAAERGASIHLRSALIELPNNTFRINGAGHISNDPISFDYIYDPKSEPKDTEKWFGASFPYPCEEEMCQSRGDGTCEFWSKKPIVSKASLEVSIWFGKDPFESISTEIERGAKDAREYLQLPKYS
;
A
#
# COMPACT_ATOMS: atom_id res chain seq x y z
N MET A 1 8.98 -4.35 -21.52
CA MET A 1 7.90 -3.38 -21.24
C MET A 1 8.27 -2.57 -20.01
N ARG A 2 8.12 -1.26 -20.08
CA ARG A 2 8.47 -0.35 -18.97
C ARG A 2 7.22 0.27 -18.38
N ILE A 3 6.99 0.06 -17.09
CA ILE A 3 5.82 0.56 -16.36
C ILE A 3 6.26 1.55 -15.30
N LEU A 4 5.56 2.67 -15.19
CA LEU A 4 5.66 3.59 -14.08
C LEU A 4 4.42 3.45 -13.18
N VAL A 5 4.63 3.37 -11.88
CA VAL A 5 3.60 3.42 -10.84
C VAL A 5 3.78 4.71 -10.06
N ASN A 6 2.82 5.64 -10.18
CA ASN A 6 2.88 6.96 -9.54
C ASN A 6 2.20 6.94 -8.18
N GLY A 7 2.90 6.46 -7.17
CA GLY A 7 2.43 6.35 -5.80
C GLY A 7 2.85 5.06 -5.10
N THR A 8 2.61 4.99 -3.80
CA THR A 8 2.95 3.86 -2.92
C THR A 8 1.82 3.49 -1.94
N SER A 9 0.55 3.79 -2.30
CA SER A 9 -0.59 3.26 -1.54
C SER A 9 -0.66 1.73 -1.67
N ILE A 10 -1.45 1.08 -0.82
CA ILE A 10 -1.67 -0.38 -0.88
C ILE A 10 -2.04 -0.84 -2.30
N ARG A 11 -2.93 -0.10 -2.98
CA ARG A 11 -3.36 -0.42 -4.35
C ARG A 11 -2.20 -0.35 -5.36
N HIS A 12 -1.34 0.67 -5.26
CA HIS A 12 -0.16 0.81 -6.12
C HIS A 12 0.85 -0.33 -5.89
N LEU A 13 1.09 -0.67 -4.63
CA LEU A 13 2.00 -1.74 -4.25
C LEU A 13 1.48 -3.11 -4.69
N ALA A 14 0.18 -3.36 -4.55
CA ALA A 14 -0.47 -4.59 -4.99
C ALA A 14 -0.46 -4.72 -6.52
N PHE A 15 -0.74 -3.64 -7.27
CA PHE A 15 -0.58 -3.61 -8.72
C PHE A 15 0.84 -4.00 -9.13
N SER A 16 1.83 -3.37 -8.50
CA SER A 16 3.24 -3.61 -8.80
C SER A 16 3.65 -5.07 -8.55
N LEU A 17 3.23 -5.60 -7.42
CA LEU A 17 3.54 -6.98 -7.04
C LEU A 17 2.90 -7.98 -7.99
N GLU A 18 1.60 -7.83 -8.29
CA GLU A 18 0.88 -8.70 -9.22
C GLU A 18 1.50 -8.65 -10.62
N ALA A 19 1.81 -7.45 -11.12
CA ALA A 19 2.44 -7.29 -12.43
C ALA A 19 3.79 -8.02 -12.52
N LEU A 20 4.61 -7.98 -11.47
CA LEU A 20 5.89 -8.66 -11.40
C LEU A 20 5.76 -10.19 -11.19
N ILE A 21 4.68 -10.65 -10.57
CA ILE A 21 4.35 -12.08 -10.46
C ILE A 21 3.97 -12.63 -11.83
N GLU A 22 3.10 -11.94 -12.55
CA GLU A 22 2.57 -12.37 -13.84
C GLU A 22 3.63 -12.31 -14.95
N ARG A 23 4.52 -11.31 -14.91
CA ARG A 23 5.49 -11.08 -15.98
C ARG A 23 6.86 -10.66 -15.46
N ARG A 24 7.86 -11.49 -15.65
CA ARG A 24 9.25 -11.25 -15.24
C ARG A 24 10.05 -10.31 -16.17
N ASP A 25 9.53 -10.02 -17.37
CA ASP A 25 10.18 -9.16 -18.37
C ASP A 25 9.81 -7.68 -18.23
N ILE A 26 9.12 -7.30 -17.17
CA ILE A 26 8.71 -5.92 -16.89
C ILE A 26 9.85 -5.17 -16.19
N GLN A 27 10.15 -3.97 -16.66
CA GLN A 27 10.89 -2.95 -15.93
C GLN A 27 9.87 -2.06 -15.21
N LEU A 28 9.72 -2.23 -13.92
CA LEU A 28 8.75 -1.52 -13.12
C LEU A 28 9.43 -0.48 -12.24
N HIS A 29 8.98 0.76 -12.37
CA HIS A 29 9.43 1.89 -11.56
C HIS A 29 8.28 2.39 -10.71
N MET A 30 8.51 2.50 -9.41
CA MET A 30 7.57 3.13 -8.47
C MET A 30 8.15 4.46 -8.01
N ILE A 31 7.32 5.49 -7.97
CA ILE A 31 7.76 6.84 -7.58
C ILE A 31 6.85 7.39 -6.48
N THR A 32 7.43 8.06 -5.50
CA THR A 32 6.68 8.73 -4.44
C THR A 32 7.47 9.90 -3.86
N GLU A 33 6.78 10.96 -3.48
CA GLU A 33 7.36 12.09 -2.74
C GLU A 33 7.63 11.75 -1.27
N GLU A 34 7.06 10.65 -0.76
CA GLU A 34 7.29 10.20 0.60
C GLU A 34 8.74 9.75 0.83
N PRO A 35 9.29 9.97 2.04
CA PRO A 35 10.65 9.53 2.38
C PRO A 35 10.77 8.02 2.59
N GLU A 36 9.65 7.33 2.82
CA GLU A 36 9.59 5.87 3.00
C GLU A 36 8.20 5.33 2.61
N ILE A 37 8.15 4.07 2.21
CA ILE A 37 6.90 3.38 1.95
C ILE A 37 6.13 3.14 3.26
N GLY A 38 4.83 3.43 3.24
CA GLY A 38 3.93 3.18 4.36
C GLY A 38 3.86 4.31 5.38
N LEU A 39 4.55 5.43 5.16
CA LEU A 39 4.47 6.57 6.08
C LEU A 39 3.03 7.13 6.14
N SER A 40 2.42 7.41 5.01
CA SER A 40 1.01 7.85 4.92
C SER A 40 0.01 6.80 5.37
N GLN A 41 0.44 5.54 5.47
CA GLN A 41 -0.38 4.42 5.93
C GLN A 41 -0.27 4.17 7.45
N SER A 42 0.53 4.96 8.17
CA SER A 42 0.78 4.73 9.60
C SER A 42 -0.49 4.80 10.46
N LEU A 43 -1.45 5.62 10.05
CA LEU A 43 -2.74 5.81 10.72
C LEU A 43 -3.93 5.16 9.98
N GLN A 44 -3.64 4.31 9.00
CA GLN A 44 -4.65 3.55 8.27
C GLN A 44 -5.01 2.26 9.01
N PRO A 45 -6.19 1.70 8.77
CA PRO A 45 -6.55 0.41 9.33
C PRO A 45 -5.51 -0.66 8.99
N GLY A 46 -5.33 -1.60 9.92
CA GLY A 46 -4.52 -2.79 9.68
C GLY A 46 -5.32 -3.92 8.99
N SER A 47 -4.72 -5.11 8.93
CA SER A 47 -5.38 -6.32 8.41
C SER A 47 -4.79 -7.58 9.02
N ARG A 48 -5.51 -8.69 8.91
CA ARG A 48 -5.00 -10.03 9.21
C ARG A 48 -4.29 -10.59 7.99
N LEU A 49 -3.31 -11.45 8.22
CA LEU A 49 -2.56 -12.08 7.12
C LEU A 49 -3.40 -13.07 6.31
N ASP A 50 -4.40 -13.67 6.91
CA ASP A 50 -5.31 -14.60 6.23
C ASP A 50 -6.38 -13.91 5.38
N ALA A 51 -6.52 -12.59 5.49
CA ALA A 51 -7.53 -11.82 4.75
C ALA A 51 -7.33 -11.82 3.22
N HIS A 52 -6.09 -12.06 2.74
CA HIS A 52 -5.80 -12.12 1.30
C HIS A 52 -4.56 -12.98 1.02
N PRO A 53 -4.53 -13.78 -0.10
CA PRO A 53 -3.37 -14.62 -0.44
C PRO A 53 -2.04 -13.86 -0.53
N ILE A 54 -2.03 -12.65 -1.07
CA ILE A 54 -0.83 -11.79 -1.14
C ILE A 54 -0.28 -11.50 0.26
N LEU A 55 -1.12 -11.30 1.26
CA LEU A 55 -0.68 -11.02 2.63
C LEU A 55 0.10 -12.20 3.24
N LYS A 56 -0.25 -13.44 2.88
CA LYS A 56 0.49 -14.63 3.32
C LYS A 56 1.92 -14.66 2.79
N ILE A 57 2.14 -14.19 1.57
CA ILE A 57 3.49 -14.10 0.97
C ILE A 57 4.37 -13.13 1.76
N LEU A 58 3.76 -12.10 2.37
CA LEU A 58 4.48 -11.07 3.11
C LEU A 58 4.96 -11.52 4.50
N ALA A 59 4.51 -12.65 5.00
CA ALA A 59 4.85 -13.11 6.36
C ALA A 59 6.37 -13.10 6.65
N ARG A 60 7.21 -13.39 5.64
CA ARG A 60 8.67 -13.36 5.76
C ARG A 60 9.27 -11.96 5.99
N HIS A 61 8.54 -10.89 5.66
CA HIS A 61 8.95 -9.50 5.81
C HIS A 61 8.33 -8.82 7.04
N LEU A 62 7.53 -9.55 7.79
CA LEU A 62 6.86 -9.06 8.99
C LEU A 62 7.61 -9.51 10.25
N PRO A 63 7.36 -8.87 11.40
CA PRO A 63 7.94 -9.32 12.67
C PRO A 63 7.65 -10.80 12.94
N ARG A 64 8.59 -11.49 13.59
CA ARG A 64 8.52 -12.95 13.83
C ARG A 64 7.28 -13.41 14.61
N ASP A 65 6.69 -12.50 15.40
CA ASP A 65 5.51 -12.79 16.21
C ASP A 65 4.19 -12.60 15.45
N ALA A 66 4.25 -12.22 14.17
CA ALA A 66 3.08 -12.13 13.31
C ALA A 66 2.59 -13.53 12.95
N SER A 67 1.56 -14.00 13.63
CA SER A 67 0.83 -15.24 13.28
C SER A 67 -0.31 -14.93 12.28
N GLU A 68 -0.86 -15.96 11.65
CA GLU A 68 -1.99 -15.80 10.72
C GLU A 68 -3.20 -15.09 11.35
N ASN A 69 -3.38 -15.25 12.67
CA ASN A 69 -4.48 -14.65 13.42
C ASN A 69 -4.16 -13.25 13.98
N THR A 70 -2.93 -12.76 13.81
CA THR A 70 -2.50 -11.47 14.34
C THR A 70 -2.90 -10.36 13.39
N PHE A 71 -3.42 -9.28 13.93
CA PHE A 71 -3.71 -8.07 13.17
C PHE A 71 -2.40 -7.29 12.95
N ILE A 72 -2.15 -6.87 11.71
CA ILE A 72 -0.90 -6.21 11.32
C ILE A 72 -1.19 -4.76 10.96
N ARG A 73 -0.35 -3.85 11.41
CA ARG A 73 -0.46 -2.42 11.07
C ARG A 73 -0.39 -2.20 9.55
N GLY A 74 -1.21 -1.29 9.04
CA GLY A 74 -1.23 -0.95 7.61
C GLY A 74 0.14 -0.49 7.10
N SER A 75 0.90 0.28 7.89
CA SER A 75 2.26 0.70 7.52
C SER A 75 3.24 -0.47 7.38
N TRP A 76 3.15 -1.50 8.22
CA TRP A 76 4.00 -2.69 8.10
C TRP A 76 3.64 -3.52 6.88
N ILE A 77 2.35 -3.65 6.57
CA ILE A 77 1.89 -4.30 5.34
C ILE A 77 2.41 -3.56 4.11
N SER A 78 2.31 -2.23 4.09
CA SER A 78 2.83 -1.42 2.98
C SER A 78 4.33 -1.60 2.79
N ARG A 79 5.12 -1.57 3.88
CA ARG A 79 6.56 -1.82 3.82
C ARG A 79 6.87 -3.22 3.31
N ALA A 80 6.17 -4.23 3.80
CA ALA A 80 6.36 -5.61 3.36
C ALA A 80 6.03 -5.79 1.87
N LEU A 81 4.96 -5.17 1.38
CA LEU A 81 4.62 -5.14 -0.06
C LEU A 81 5.73 -4.46 -0.87
N GLY A 82 6.26 -3.33 -0.38
CA GLY A 82 7.35 -2.63 -1.05
C GLY A 82 8.65 -3.45 -1.10
N ILE A 83 9.01 -4.13 0.00
CA ILE A 83 10.19 -5.01 0.04
C ILE A 83 9.99 -6.18 -0.94
N GLU A 84 8.83 -6.83 -0.93
CA GLU A 84 8.53 -7.93 -1.83
C GLU A 84 8.59 -7.49 -3.31
N ALA A 85 8.05 -6.31 -3.63
CA ALA A 85 8.12 -5.75 -4.98
C ALA A 85 9.57 -5.45 -5.40
N ALA A 86 10.40 -4.88 -4.49
CA ALA A 86 11.81 -4.61 -4.75
C ALA A 86 12.62 -5.90 -4.96
N GLU A 87 12.40 -6.94 -4.16
CA GLU A 87 13.03 -8.25 -4.33
C GLU A 87 12.66 -8.92 -5.66
N ARG A 88 11.50 -8.59 -6.22
CA ARG A 88 11.06 -9.04 -7.56
C ARG A 88 11.55 -8.15 -8.69
N GLY A 89 12.30 -7.10 -8.39
CA GLY A 89 12.95 -6.25 -9.39
C GLY A 89 12.28 -4.90 -9.63
N ALA A 90 11.33 -4.44 -8.78
CA ALA A 90 10.85 -3.08 -8.84
C ALA A 90 11.95 -2.08 -8.45
N SER A 91 12.12 -1.03 -9.25
CA SER A 91 12.93 0.14 -8.89
C SER A 91 12.07 1.15 -8.14
N ILE A 92 12.36 1.39 -6.86
CA ILE A 92 11.58 2.28 -6.00
C ILE A 92 12.33 3.60 -5.80
N HIS A 93 11.69 4.71 -6.19
CA HIS A 93 12.22 6.06 -6.14
C HIS A 93 11.49 6.86 -5.07
N LEU A 94 12.10 6.95 -3.88
CA LEU A 94 11.58 7.74 -2.76
C LEU A 94 11.97 9.21 -2.91
N ARG A 95 11.20 10.11 -2.28
CA ARG A 95 11.41 11.56 -2.34
C ARG A 95 11.54 12.05 -3.77
N SER A 96 10.74 11.52 -4.66
CA SER A 96 10.83 11.77 -6.08
C SER A 96 9.46 12.09 -6.67
N ALA A 97 9.45 13.03 -7.61
CA ALA A 97 8.26 13.44 -8.32
C ALA A 97 8.42 13.21 -9.83
N LEU A 98 7.31 12.98 -10.51
CA LEU A 98 7.25 12.86 -11.95
C LEU A 98 7.06 14.25 -12.58
N ILE A 99 7.89 14.58 -13.55
CA ILE A 99 7.75 15.78 -14.38
C ILE A 99 7.44 15.33 -15.79
N GLU A 100 6.28 15.70 -16.27
CA GLU A 100 5.88 15.47 -17.66
C GLU A 100 6.62 16.47 -18.59
N LEU A 101 7.14 15.96 -19.68
CA LEU A 101 7.85 16.69 -20.70
C LEU A 101 7.12 16.54 -22.04
N PRO A 102 7.43 17.36 -23.08
CA PRO A 102 6.86 17.19 -24.42
C PRO A 102 7.08 15.77 -24.97
N ASN A 103 6.20 15.35 -25.91
CA ASN A 103 6.27 14.07 -26.61
C ASN A 103 6.09 12.84 -25.72
N ASN A 104 5.26 12.93 -24.68
CA ASN A 104 4.97 11.84 -23.74
C ASN A 104 6.23 11.22 -23.13
N THR A 105 7.19 12.08 -22.84
CA THR A 105 8.40 11.73 -22.10
C THR A 105 8.31 12.29 -20.69
N PHE A 106 9.07 11.72 -19.77
CA PHE A 106 9.02 12.07 -18.37
C PHE A 106 10.42 12.22 -17.80
N ARG A 107 10.57 13.06 -16.81
CA ARG A 107 11.76 13.12 -15.99
C ARG A 107 11.36 12.84 -14.55
N ILE A 108 12.13 12.00 -13.89
CA ILE A 108 11.98 11.75 -12.47
C ILE A 108 12.93 12.72 -11.75
N ASN A 109 12.38 13.58 -10.91
CA ASN A 109 13.14 14.55 -10.12
C ASN A 109 13.09 14.15 -8.65
N GLY A 110 14.25 13.94 -8.02
CA GLY A 110 14.27 13.51 -6.63
C GLY A 110 15.68 13.16 -6.11
N ALA A 111 15.71 12.54 -4.94
CA ALA A 111 16.95 12.23 -4.22
C ALA A 111 17.72 10.99 -4.73
N GLY A 112 17.19 10.28 -5.73
CA GLY A 112 17.83 9.07 -6.28
C GLY A 112 18.79 9.35 -7.41
N HIS A 113 19.63 8.35 -7.76
CA HIS A 113 20.48 8.35 -8.96
C HIS A 113 19.64 8.13 -10.23
N ILE A 114 18.81 9.08 -10.56
CA ILE A 114 17.99 9.01 -11.76
C ILE A 114 18.65 9.87 -12.81
N SER A 115 18.80 9.33 -14.01
CA SER A 115 19.28 10.07 -15.16
C SER A 115 18.43 11.32 -15.34
N ASN A 116 19.09 12.46 -15.62
CA ASN A 116 18.39 13.69 -16.04
C ASN A 116 17.79 13.56 -17.46
N ASP A 117 18.05 12.44 -18.14
CA ASP A 117 17.54 12.19 -19.47
C ASP A 117 16.05 11.87 -19.43
N PRO A 118 15.29 12.35 -20.42
CA PRO A 118 13.88 11.99 -20.55
C PRO A 118 13.69 10.48 -20.68
N ILE A 119 12.72 9.95 -19.95
CA ILE A 119 12.36 8.52 -19.96
C ILE A 119 10.96 8.39 -20.55
N SER A 120 10.74 7.39 -21.39
CA SER A 120 9.41 6.99 -21.85
C SER A 120 8.96 5.72 -21.11
N PHE A 121 7.67 5.65 -20.81
CA PHE A 121 7.02 4.49 -20.24
C PHE A 121 5.96 3.97 -21.19
N ASP A 122 5.85 2.66 -21.31
CA ASP A 122 4.80 2.01 -22.08
C ASP A 122 3.43 2.18 -21.39
N TYR A 123 3.46 2.34 -20.04
CA TYR A 123 2.27 2.52 -19.22
C TYR A 123 2.57 3.28 -17.94
N ILE A 124 1.64 4.13 -17.53
CA ILE A 124 1.66 4.83 -16.26
C ILE A 124 0.41 4.41 -15.47
N TYR A 125 0.65 3.79 -14.32
CA TYR A 125 -0.39 3.46 -13.36
C TYR A 125 -0.52 4.55 -12.33
N ASP A 126 -1.61 5.28 -12.41
CA ASP A 126 -1.98 6.36 -11.50
C ASP A 126 -3.50 6.30 -11.25
N PRO A 127 -3.97 5.35 -10.44
CA PRO A 127 -5.37 5.17 -10.18
C PRO A 127 -5.93 6.39 -9.46
N LYS A 128 -6.90 7.05 -10.06
CA LYS A 128 -7.61 8.15 -9.42
C LYS A 128 -8.24 7.66 -8.12
N SER A 129 -8.12 8.45 -7.08
CA SER A 129 -8.86 8.19 -5.84
C SER A 129 -10.35 8.20 -6.19
N GLU A 130 -11.04 7.11 -5.86
CA GLU A 130 -12.48 7.04 -6.06
C GLU A 130 -13.19 8.15 -5.28
N PRO A 131 -14.31 8.72 -5.82
CA PRO A 131 -15.11 9.65 -5.08
C PRO A 131 -15.52 9.00 -3.75
N LYS A 132 -15.31 9.73 -2.69
CA LYS A 132 -15.50 9.28 -1.32
C LYS A 132 -17.00 9.23 -0.97
N ASP A 133 -17.71 8.23 -1.43
CA ASP A 133 -18.92 7.76 -0.73
C ASP A 133 -18.44 7.01 0.52
N THR A 134 -17.97 7.77 1.50
CA THR A 134 -17.12 7.21 2.54
C THR A 134 -17.71 7.55 3.88
N GLU A 135 -18.01 6.50 4.61
CA GLU A 135 -18.32 6.61 6.02
C GLU A 135 -17.06 7.02 6.78
N LYS A 136 -17.24 7.90 7.75
CA LYS A 136 -16.18 8.34 8.64
C LYS A 136 -16.04 7.37 9.81
N TRP A 137 -14.82 6.92 10.05
CA TRP A 137 -14.45 6.07 11.18
C TRP A 137 -13.40 6.75 12.05
N PHE A 138 -13.49 6.49 13.34
CA PHE A 138 -12.52 6.91 14.33
C PHE A 138 -11.74 5.68 14.78
N GLY A 139 -10.43 5.72 14.65
CA GLY A 139 -9.52 4.67 15.04
C GLY A 139 -8.73 5.05 16.27
N ALA A 140 -8.41 4.07 17.11
CA ALA A 140 -7.45 4.22 18.18
C ALA A 140 -6.63 2.95 18.37
N SER A 141 -5.39 3.12 18.84
CA SER A 141 -4.60 2.01 19.36
C SER A 141 -4.41 2.15 20.87
N PHE A 142 -4.36 1.00 21.54
CA PHE A 142 -4.24 0.89 22.98
C PHE A 142 -3.14 -0.11 23.34
N PRO A 143 -2.56 -0.04 24.57
CA PRO A 143 -1.77 -1.15 25.08
C PRO A 143 -2.63 -2.44 25.16
N TYR A 144 -2.03 -3.58 24.86
CA TYR A 144 -2.69 -4.87 25.06
C TYR A 144 -2.46 -5.40 26.49
N PRO A 145 -3.45 -6.01 27.15
CA PRO A 145 -4.84 -6.21 26.70
C PRO A 145 -5.67 -4.91 26.80
N CYS A 146 -6.62 -4.74 25.86
CA CYS A 146 -7.58 -3.65 25.96
C CYS A 146 -8.97 -4.15 26.36
N GLU A 147 -9.74 -3.30 27.04
CA GLU A 147 -11.06 -3.63 27.55
C GLU A 147 -12.20 -3.50 26.52
N GLU A 148 -11.88 -2.97 25.34
CA GLU A 148 -12.87 -2.76 24.27
C GLU A 148 -13.18 -4.07 23.57
N GLU A 149 -14.46 -4.46 23.53
CA GLU A 149 -14.94 -5.77 23.02
C GLU A 149 -14.54 -6.08 21.56
N MET A 150 -14.30 -5.07 20.75
CA MET A 150 -13.98 -5.22 19.33
C MET A 150 -12.54 -4.88 18.98
N CYS A 151 -11.65 -4.87 19.96
CA CYS A 151 -10.23 -4.63 19.71
C CYS A 151 -9.57 -5.79 18.95
N GLN A 152 -8.80 -5.42 17.92
CA GLN A 152 -7.96 -6.38 17.19
C GLN A 152 -6.55 -6.39 17.78
N SER A 153 -6.15 -7.53 18.35
CA SER A 153 -4.80 -7.69 18.91
C SER A 153 -3.75 -7.66 17.81
N ARG A 154 -2.72 -6.84 18.01
CA ARG A 154 -1.55 -6.72 17.13
C ARG A 154 -0.36 -7.46 17.73
N GLY A 155 0.54 -7.94 16.87
CA GLY A 155 1.78 -8.61 17.28
C GLY A 155 2.81 -7.68 17.97
N ASP A 156 2.58 -6.38 18.00
CA ASP A 156 3.48 -5.39 18.63
C ASP A 156 3.11 -5.06 20.09
N GLY A 157 2.23 -5.84 20.72
CA GLY A 157 1.77 -5.59 22.08
C GLY A 157 0.73 -4.48 22.20
N THR A 158 0.13 -4.06 21.10
CA THR A 158 -0.99 -3.13 21.06
C THR A 158 -2.25 -3.79 20.55
N CYS A 159 -3.37 -3.11 20.63
CA CYS A 159 -4.60 -3.46 19.97
C CYS A 159 -5.18 -2.27 19.21
N GLU A 160 -5.94 -2.56 18.17
CA GLU A 160 -6.57 -1.59 17.28
C GLU A 160 -8.08 -1.68 17.40
N PHE A 161 -8.72 -0.53 17.48
CA PHE A 161 -10.16 -0.39 17.58
C PHE A 161 -10.67 0.68 16.60
N TRP A 162 -11.81 0.41 15.96
CA TRP A 162 -12.47 1.34 15.04
C TRP A 162 -13.94 1.50 15.40
N SER A 163 -14.43 2.74 15.36
CA SER A 163 -15.81 3.10 15.72
C SER A 163 -16.35 4.18 14.80
N LYS A 164 -17.67 4.18 14.60
CA LYS A 164 -18.42 5.29 13.96
C LYS A 164 -18.50 6.54 14.84
N LYS A 165 -18.30 6.37 16.15
CA LYS A 165 -18.34 7.45 17.14
C LYS A 165 -16.92 7.85 17.54
N PRO A 166 -16.67 9.13 17.84
CA PRO A 166 -15.39 9.57 18.37
C PRO A 166 -14.96 8.76 19.59
N ILE A 167 -13.70 8.35 19.61
CA ILE A 167 -13.11 7.61 20.72
C ILE A 167 -12.50 8.62 21.68
N VAL A 168 -12.99 8.64 22.92
CA VAL A 168 -12.47 9.50 23.97
C VAL A 168 -11.90 8.62 25.07
N SER A 169 -10.59 8.35 25.02
CA SER A 169 -9.89 7.57 26.02
C SER A 169 -8.52 8.19 26.33
N LYS A 170 -8.20 8.30 27.62
CA LYS A 170 -6.87 8.73 28.07
C LYS A 170 -5.80 7.64 27.91
N ALA A 171 -6.20 6.40 27.70
CA ALA A 171 -5.30 5.27 27.51
C ALA A 171 -4.92 5.04 26.04
N SER A 172 -5.49 5.78 25.10
CA SER A 172 -5.13 5.64 23.68
C SER A 172 -3.69 6.12 23.43
N LEU A 173 -2.92 5.30 22.71
CA LEU A 173 -1.55 5.60 22.29
C LEU A 173 -1.57 6.44 21.00
N GLU A 174 -2.48 6.13 20.10
CA GLU A 174 -2.67 6.79 18.81
C GLU A 174 -4.16 6.96 18.56
N VAL A 175 -4.51 8.03 17.86
CA VAL A 175 -5.86 8.27 17.37
C VAL A 175 -5.80 8.64 15.89
N SER A 176 -6.79 8.20 15.12
CA SER A 176 -6.83 8.46 13.69
C SER A 176 -8.27 8.63 13.20
N ILE A 177 -8.39 9.18 11.99
CA ILE A 177 -9.65 9.25 11.28
C ILE A 177 -9.41 8.59 9.92
N TRP A 178 -10.30 7.69 9.56
CA TRP A 178 -10.27 7.04 8.27
C TRP A 178 -11.63 7.16 7.57
N PHE A 179 -11.62 7.13 6.25
CA PHE A 179 -12.80 7.22 5.42
C PHE A 179 -12.89 6.01 4.49
N GLY A 180 -13.98 5.26 4.56
CA GLY A 180 -14.20 4.06 3.77
C GLY A 180 -15.42 3.29 4.27
N LYS A 181 -15.72 2.14 3.65
CA LYS A 181 -16.87 1.32 4.01
C LYS A 181 -16.63 0.53 5.29
N ASP A 182 -15.55 -0.23 5.35
CA ASP A 182 -15.17 -1.05 6.49
C ASP A 182 -13.65 -0.98 6.71
N PRO A 183 -13.18 -0.52 7.88
CA PRO A 183 -11.76 -0.46 8.16
C PRO A 183 -11.08 -1.84 8.14
N PHE A 184 -11.76 -2.90 8.53
CA PHE A 184 -11.18 -4.24 8.64
C PHE A 184 -11.00 -4.93 7.27
N GLU A 185 -11.75 -4.51 6.25
CA GLU A 185 -11.63 -5.00 4.88
C GLU A 185 -10.84 -4.05 3.96
N SER A 186 -10.43 -2.91 4.48
CA SER A 186 -9.81 -1.84 3.67
C SER A 186 -8.58 -2.30 2.90
N ILE A 187 -7.65 -2.99 3.57
CA ILE A 187 -6.39 -3.44 2.96
C ILE A 187 -6.64 -4.55 1.94
N SER A 188 -7.43 -5.58 2.28
CA SER A 188 -7.74 -6.67 1.35
C SER A 188 -8.46 -6.16 0.10
N THR A 189 -9.38 -5.21 0.27
CA THR A 189 -10.08 -4.55 -0.85
C THR A 189 -9.10 -3.80 -1.77
N GLU A 190 -8.18 -3.03 -1.22
CA GLU A 190 -7.21 -2.27 -2.02
C GLU A 190 -6.17 -3.19 -2.69
N ILE A 191 -5.79 -4.30 -2.03
CA ILE A 191 -4.94 -5.32 -2.64
C ILE A 191 -5.64 -5.96 -3.83
N GLU A 192 -6.90 -6.41 -3.67
CA GLU A 192 -7.66 -7.03 -4.76
C GLU A 192 -7.86 -6.08 -5.94
N ARG A 193 -8.13 -4.79 -5.67
CA ARG A 193 -8.24 -3.77 -6.72
C ARG A 193 -6.95 -3.61 -7.49
N GLY A 194 -5.82 -3.46 -6.80
CA GLY A 194 -4.52 -3.31 -7.45
C GLY A 194 -4.13 -4.54 -8.27
N ALA A 195 -4.34 -5.73 -7.73
CA ALA A 195 -4.07 -6.98 -8.42
C ALA A 195 -4.97 -7.16 -9.66
N LYS A 196 -6.26 -6.82 -9.54
CA LYS A 196 -7.20 -6.81 -10.67
C LYS A 196 -6.76 -5.85 -11.77
N ASP A 197 -6.42 -4.60 -11.41
CA ASP A 197 -5.94 -3.59 -12.36
C ASP A 197 -4.71 -4.10 -13.13
N ALA A 198 -3.79 -4.79 -12.45
CA ALA A 198 -2.60 -5.37 -13.10
C ALA A 198 -2.97 -6.48 -14.10
N ARG A 199 -3.83 -7.41 -13.69
CA ARG A 199 -4.31 -8.49 -14.57
C ARG A 199 -5.03 -7.95 -15.79
N GLU A 200 -5.93 -6.98 -15.61
CA GLU A 200 -6.67 -6.35 -16.70
C GLU A 200 -5.71 -5.65 -17.68
N TYR A 201 -4.73 -4.91 -17.17
CA TYR A 201 -3.74 -4.25 -18.01
C TYR A 201 -2.89 -5.25 -18.81
N LEU A 202 -2.41 -6.31 -18.19
CA LEU A 202 -1.54 -7.30 -18.84
C LEU A 202 -2.27 -8.20 -19.84
N GLN A 203 -3.60 -8.31 -19.73
CA GLN A 203 -4.45 -9.07 -20.66
C GLN A 203 -4.92 -8.25 -21.85
N LEU A 204 -4.83 -6.92 -21.81
CA LEU A 204 -5.21 -6.09 -22.95
C LEU A 204 -4.28 -6.36 -24.14
N PRO A 205 -4.82 -6.60 -25.37
CA PRO A 205 -4.01 -6.70 -26.55
C PRO A 205 -3.21 -5.41 -26.72
N LYS A 206 -1.91 -5.55 -26.96
CA LYS A 206 -1.06 -4.40 -27.28
C LYS A 206 -1.70 -3.70 -28.48
N TYR A 207 -2.11 -2.45 -28.29
CA TYR A 207 -2.50 -1.62 -29.42
C TYR A 207 -1.27 -1.49 -30.32
N SER A 208 -1.37 -2.09 -31.51
CA SER A 208 -0.42 -1.98 -32.61
C SER A 208 -0.53 -0.61 -33.28
#